data_c00b24f5b78a43639f3143ef6162b6ab
#
_entry.id   c00b24f5b78a43639f3143ef6162b6ab
#
_cell.length_a   1.000
_cell.length_b   1.000
_cell.length_c   1.000
_cell.angle_alpha   90.00
_cell.angle_beta   90.00
_cell.angle_gamma   90.00
#
_symmetry.space_group_name_H-M   'P 1'
#
loop_
_entity.id
_entity.type
_entity.pdbx_description
1 polymer ?
#
loop_
_entity_poly.entity_id
_entity_poly.type
_entity_poly.pdbx_seq_one_letter_code
_entity_poly.pdbx_strand_id
1 'polypeptide(L)'
;VRAEGLLPAANEVAKSCLLSQVDSDWEIVIVDQIGVLFDLYSFCTAAFIGGSLVPKGGQNLQEAACWGIPIQHGVYMDDFAQSALDLGKMGLAVEVRSAQELYGAWHSAMGATGGEKAALQSGCDVYFEERAGAAKRAWTIVSAYL
;
A
#
# COMPACT_ATOMS: atom_id res chain seq x y z
N VAL A 1 -4.94 18.50 -3.57
CA VAL A 1 -4.81 18.70 -5.04
C VAL A 1 -5.83 17.78 -5.68
N ARG A 2 -6.64 18.27 -6.63
CA ARG A 2 -7.56 17.42 -7.41
C ARG A 2 -6.77 16.62 -8.43
N ALA A 3 -7.23 15.41 -8.78
CA ALA A 3 -6.56 14.51 -9.71
C ALA A 3 -6.27 15.17 -11.08
N GLU A 4 -7.22 15.94 -11.61
CA GLU A 4 -7.05 16.67 -12.87
C GLU A 4 -5.88 17.67 -12.84
N GLY A 5 -5.55 18.22 -11.65
CA GLY A 5 -4.41 19.12 -11.47
C GLY A 5 -3.05 18.44 -11.52
N LEU A 6 -2.99 17.11 -11.39
CA LEU A 6 -1.76 16.32 -11.50
C LEU A 6 -1.48 15.86 -12.94
N LEU A 7 -2.49 15.79 -13.78
CA LEU A 7 -2.39 15.24 -15.13
C LEU A 7 -1.37 15.97 -16.03
N PRO A 8 -1.28 17.31 -16.04
CA PRO A 8 -0.27 18.01 -16.84
C PRO A 8 1.16 17.61 -16.47
N ALA A 9 1.47 17.56 -15.16
CA ALA A 9 2.81 17.20 -14.70
C ALA A 9 3.13 15.72 -14.98
N ALA A 10 2.15 14.83 -14.89
CA ALA A 10 2.33 13.42 -15.24
C ALA A 10 2.60 13.24 -16.74
N ASN A 11 1.92 13.99 -17.61
CA ASN A 11 2.12 13.96 -19.06
C ASN A 11 3.49 14.49 -19.51
N GLU A 12 4.20 15.25 -18.68
CA GLU A 12 5.58 15.65 -18.95
C GLU A 12 6.57 14.49 -18.83
N VAL A 13 6.18 13.42 -18.11
CA VAL A 13 7.03 12.27 -17.81
C VAL A 13 6.68 11.07 -18.70
N ALA A 14 5.39 10.77 -18.84
CA ALA A 14 4.90 9.60 -19.55
C ALA A 14 3.44 9.79 -19.98
N LYS A 15 2.93 8.91 -20.85
CA LYS A 15 1.51 8.91 -21.23
C LYS A 15 0.63 8.68 -20.01
N SER A 16 -0.15 9.67 -19.64
CA SER A 16 -0.94 9.68 -18.41
C SER A 16 -2.41 9.93 -18.70
N CYS A 17 -3.27 9.26 -17.94
CA CYS A 17 -4.72 9.47 -17.99
C CYS A 17 -5.35 9.43 -16.59
N LEU A 18 -6.59 9.89 -16.49
CA LEU A 18 -7.43 9.66 -15.30
C LEU A 18 -8.06 8.27 -15.38
N LEU A 19 -8.26 7.60 -14.23
CA LEU A 19 -8.92 6.30 -14.19
C LEU A 19 -10.34 6.36 -14.79
N SER A 20 -11.06 7.46 -14.55
CA SER A 20 -12.40 7.70 -15.12
C SER A 20 -12.42 7.83 -16.65
N GLN A 21 -11.25 8.00 -17.29
CA GLN A 21 -11.08 8.22 -18.72
C GLN A 21 -10.07 7.23 -19.33
N VAL A 22 -9.75 6.14 -18.61
CA VAL A 22 -8.72 5.20 -19.03
C VAL A 22 -9.10 4.54 -20.37
N ASP A 23 -8.13 4.49 -21.26
CA ASP A 23 -8.14 3.75 -22.52
C ASP A 23 -7.04 2.67 -22.52
N SER A 24 -6.63 2.18 -23.68
CA SER A 24 -5.64 1.10 -23.79
C SER A 24 -4.19 1.57 -23.91
N ASP A 25 -3.95 2.88 -23.95
CA ASP A 25 -2.62 3.43 -24.27
C ASP A 25 -2.16 4.43 -23.19
N TRP A 26 -1.75 3.90 -22.04
CA TRP A 26 -1.25 4.69 -20.90
C TRP A 26 -0.06 3.98 -20.22
N GLU A 27 0.76 4.77 -19.53
CA GLU A 27 1.86 4.33 -18.67
C GLU A 27 1.62 4.74 -17.22
N ILE A 28 0.91 5.87 -17.00
CA ILE A 28 0.55 6.36 -15.67
C ILE A 28 -0.98 6.57 -15.62
N VAL A 29 -1.61 5.99 -14.61
CA VAL A 29 -3.02 6.23 -14.30
C VAL A 29 -3.12 7.02 -13.00
N ILE A 30 -3.80 8.16 -13.07
CA ILE A 30 -4.14 8.96 -11.89
C ILE A 30 -5.54 8.54 -11.43
N VAL A 31 -5.64 7.99 -10.22
CA VAL A 31 -6.92 7.57 -9.66
C VAL A 31 -7.69 8.79 -9.17
N ASP A 32 -8.76 9.11 -9.85
CA ASP A 32 -9.67 10.25 -9.61
C ASP A 32 -11.00 9.83 -8.99
N GLN A 33 -11.11 8.57 -8.57
CA GLN A 33 -12.32 7.98 -7.97
C GLN A 33 -12.06 7.57 -6.51
N ILE A 34 -13.06 7.75 -5.66
CA ILE A 34 -13.02 7.32 -4.26
C ILE A 34 -13.54 5.89 -4.14
N GLY A 35 -12.89 5.09 -3.26
CA GLY A 35 -13.36 3.74 -2.90
C GLY A 35 -12.83 2.61 -3.80
N VAL A 36 -12.05 2.93 -4.84
CA VAL A 36 -11.51 1.92 -5.78
C VAL A 36 -10.09 1.47 -5.44
N LEU A 37 -9.38 2.19 -4.57
CA LEU A 37 -7.96 1.95 -4.31
C LEU A 37 -7.69 0.54 -3.75
N PHE A 38 -8.54 0.07 -2.85
CA PHE A 38 -8.41 -1.26 -2.26
C PHE A 38 -8.39 -2.35 -3.34
N ASP A 39 -9.33 -2.29 -4.29
CA ASP A 39 -9.41 -3.28 -5.38
C ASP A 39 -8.25 -3.13 -6.37
N LEU A 40 -7.76 -1.91 -6.60
CA LEU A 40 -6.61 -1.66 -7.47
C LEU A 40 -5.33 -2.32 -6.97
N TYR A 41 -5.15 -2.48 -5.66
CA TYR A 41 -4.00 -3.21 -5.11
C TYR A 41 -3.93 -4.66 -5.61
N SER A 42 -5.05 -5.29 -5.95
CA SER A 42 -5.08 -6.65 -6.49
C SER A 42 -4.30 -6.81 -7.81
N PHE A 43 -4.12 -5.74 -8.55
CA PHE A 43 -3.38 -5.70 -9.83
C PHE A 43 -1.93 -5.23 -9.65
N CYS A 44 -1.52 -4.84 -8.44
CA CYS A 44 -0.20 -4.26 -8.20
C CYS A 44 0.86 -5.35 -7.98
N THR A 45 2.08 -5.07 -8.45
CA THR A 45 3.27 -5.89 -8.15
C THR A 45 4.00 -5.40 -6.89
N ALA A 46 3.86 -4.12 -6.56
CA ALA A 46 4.39 -3.48 -5.36
C ALA A 46 3.59 -2.22 -5.05
N ALA A 47 3.62 -1.75 -3.80
CA ALA A 47 2.96 -0.52 -3.39
C ALA A 47 3.91 0.38 -2.61
N PHE A 48 3.91 1.68 -2.91
CA PHE A 48 4.54 2.70 -2.09
C PHE A 48 3.48 3.53 -1.36
N ILE A 49 3.64 3.64 -0.04
CA ILE A 49 2.70 4.39 0.80
C ILE A 49 3.04 5.88 0.76
N GLY A 50 2.18 6.66 0.13
CA GLY A 50 2.34 8.10 -0.01
C GLY A 50 2.30 8.85 1.33
N GLY A 51 2.81 10.11 1.34
CA GLY A 51 2.87 10.92 2.56
C GLY A 51 3.91 10.49 3.58
N SER A 52 4.71 9.46 3.28
CA SER A 52 5.66 8.86 4.21
C SER A 52 7.11 9.28 4.01
N LEU A 53 7.50 9.84 2.85
CA LEU A 53 8.82 10.47 2.63
C LEU A 53 8.87 11.94 3.09
N VAL A 54 7.73 12.49 3.48
CA VAL A 54 7.57 13.83 4.03
C VAL A 54 6.74 13.74 5.31
N PRO A 55 6.82 14.71 6.25
CA PRO A 55 6.13 14.63 7.54
C PRO A 55 4.61 14.85 7.38
N LYS A 56 3.92 13.87 6.82
CA LYS A 56 2.47 13.83 6.60
C LYS A 56 1.78 12.63 7.28
N GLY A 57 2.54 11.84 8.08
CA GLY A 57 1.98 10.73 8.86
C GLY A 57 1.77 9.41 8.10
N GLY A 58 2.03 9.38 6.78
CA GLY A 58 1.81 8.20 5.93
C GLY A 58 0.35 7.98 5.55
N GLN A 59 0.05 6.78 5.08
CA GLN A 59 -1.30 6.30 4.73
C GLN A 59 -1.45 4.84 5.19
N ASN A 60 -2.66 4.29 5.09
CA ASN A 60 -2.98 2.94 5.53
C ASN A 60 -2.27 1.87 4.67
N LEU A 61 -1.22 1.27 5.19
CA LEU A 61 -0.46 0.21 4.51
C LEU A 61 -1.13 -1.18 4.63
N GLN A 62 -2.08 -1.36 5.55
CA GLN A 62 -2.78 -2.62 5.72
C GLN A 62 -3.66 -2.97 4.52
N GLU A 63 -4.15 -1.98 3.77
CA GLU A 63 -4.91 -2.21 2.55
C GLU A 63 -4.07 -2.94 1.49
N ALA A 64 -2.82 -2.52 1.28
CA ALA A 64 -1.89 -3.22 0.39
C ALA A 64 -1.50 -4.61 0.95
N ALA A 65 -1.32 -4.72 2.27
CA ALA A 65 -0.99 -5.98 2.92
C ALA A 65 -2.08 -7.05 2.73
N CYS A 66 -3.36 -6.68 2.67
CA CYS A 66 -4.45 -7.62 2.39
C CYS A 66 -4.28 -8.38 1.07
N TRP A 67 -3.57 -7.80 0.10
CA TRP A 67 -3.32 -8.38 -1.21
C TRP A 67 -1.96 -9.08 -1.32
N GLY A 68 -1.21 -9.19 -0.22
CA GLY A 68 0.07 -9.88 -0.17
C GLY A 68 1.13 -9.32 -1.12
N ILE A 69 1.08 -8.02 -1.39
CA ILE A 69 2.06 -7.35 -2.26
C ILE A 69 3.19 -6.71 -1.45
N PRO A 70 4.42 -6.61 -1.98
CA PRO A 70 5.52 -5.91 -1.34
C PRO A 70 5.17 -4.45 -1.07
N ILE A 71 5.38 -4.00 0.16
CA ILE A 71 5.03 -2.65 0.60
C ILE A 71 6.30 -1.86 0.88
N GLN A 72 6.38 -0.64 0.38
CA GLN A 72 7.43 0.30 0.71
C GLN A 72 6.80 1.57 1.33
N HIS A 73 7.45 2.11 2.34
CA HIS A 73 7.06 3.37 2.98
C HIS A 73 8.28 4.20 3.37
N GLY A 74 8.12 5.49 3.52
CA GLY A 74 9.15 6.38 4.07
C GLY A 74 9.17 6.35 5.60
N VAL A 75 10.00 7.23 6.18
CA VAL A 75 10.23 7.29 7.63
C VAL A 75 9.07 7.91 8.42
N TYR A 76 8.18 8.67 7.77
CA TYR A 76 7.08 9.37 8.43
C TYR A 76 5.80 8.54 8.35
N MET A 77 5.63 7.62 9.29
CA MET A 77 4.46 6.74 9.41
C MET A 77 3.73 6.94 10.74
N ASP A 78 3.72 8.18 11.26
CA ASP A 78 3.24 8.49 12.61
C ASP A 78 1.80 8.04 12.83
N ASP A 79 0.92 8.21 11.83
CA ASP A 79 -0.49 7.82 11.92
C ASP A 79 -0.69 6.29 11.85
N PHE A 80 0.31 5.54 11.37
CA PHE A 80 0.29 4.09 11.17
C PHE A 80 1.52 3.39 11.74
N ALA A 81 2.19 4.01 12.72
CA ALA A 81 3.49 3.59 13.24
C ALA A 81 3.49 2.12 13.71
N GLN A 82 2.45 1.69 14.43
CA GLN A 82 2.38 0.32 14.91
C GLN A 82 2.26 -0.69 13.76
N SER A 83 1.43 -0.41 12.77
CA SER A 83 1.27 -1.29 11.60
C SER A 83 2.54 -1.36 10.76
N ALA A 84 3.22 -0.23 10.56
CA ALA A 84 4.50 -0.18 9.84
C ALA A 84 5.58 -0.99 10.58
N LEU A 85 5.66 -0.84 11.90
CA LEU A 85 6.60 -1.59 12.74
C LEU A 85 6.33 -3.09 12.68
N ASP A 86 5.08 -3.52 12.81
CA ASP A 86 4.72 -4.94 12.86
C ASP A 86 4.93 -5.61 11.50
N LEU A 87 4.48 -4.99 10.41
CA LEU A 87 4.71 -5.49 9.05
C LEU A 87 6.21 -5.48 8.70
N GLY A 88 6.95 -4.46 9.15
CA GLY A 88 8.39 -4.39 8.97
C GLY A 88 9.14 -5.53 9.68
N LYS A 89 8.79 -5.86 10.93
CA LYS A 89 9.37 -6.99 11.67
C LYS A 89 9.12 -8.34 11.01
N MET A 90 8.00 -8.48 10.33
CA MET A 90 7.64 -9.69 9.58
C MET A 90 8.25 -9.72 8.16
N GLY A 91 8.98 -8.68 7.76
CA GLY A 91 9.55 -8.56 6.41
C GLY A 91 8.52 -8.28 5.31
N LEU A 92 7.32 -7.84 5.68
CA LEU A 92 6.20 -7.59 4.75
C LEU A 92 6.17 -6.13 4.26
N ALA A 93 6.84 -5.23 4.97
CA ALA A 93 7.01 -3.83 4.59
C ALA A 93 8.47 -3.41 4.77
N VAL A 94 8.94 -2.49 3.92
CA VAL A 94 10.32 -1.99 3.90
C VAL A 94 10.32 -0.47 3.98
N GLU A 95 11.06 0.07 4.96
CA GLU A 95 11.32 1.50 5.05
C GLU A 95 12.32 1.92 3.98
N VAL A 96 12.01 2.96 3.23
CA VAL A 96 12.90 3.60 2.26
C VAL A 96 13.04 5.09 2.57
N ARG A 97 14.23 5.66 2.33
CA ARG A 97 14.56 7.03 2.69
C ARG A 97 14.80 7.95 1.50
N SER A 98 14.81 7.36 0.32
CA SER A 98 15.09 8.07 -0.92
C SER A 98 14.39 7.43 -2.12
N ALA A 99 14.25 8.19 -3.21
CA ALA A 99 13.77 7.66 -4.48
C ALA A 99 14.68 6.53 -5.02
N GLN A 100 15.98 6.59 -4.74
CA GLN A 100 16.94 5.56 -5.15
C GLN A 100 16.67 4.23 -4.44
N GLU A 101 16.42 4.26 -3.13
CA GLU A 101 16.08 3.07 -2.35
C GLU A 101 14.73 2.49 -2.78
N LEU A 102 13.74 3.36 -3.02
CA LEU A 102 12.44 2.95 -3.55
C LEU A 102 12.57 2.26 -4.91
N TYR A 103 13.36 2.82 -5.82
CA TYR A 103 13.60 2.21 -7.12
C TYR A 103 14.24 0.82 -6.98
N GLY A 104 15.24 0.68 -6.12
CA GLY A 104 15.89 -0.62 -5.84
C GLY A 104 14.90 -1.65 -5.27
N ALA A 105 14.05 -1.24 -4.33
CA ALA A 105 13.03 -2.10 -3.75
C ALA A 105 11.98 -2.55 -4.78
N TRP A 106 11.53 -1.67 -5.65
CA TRP A 106 10.60 -2.00 -6.73
C TRP A 106 11.22 -2.93 -7.77
N HIS A 107 12.46 -2.66 -8.17
CA HIS A 107 13.18 -3.53 -9.10
C HIS A 107 13.31 -4.96 -8.54
N SER A 108 13.59 -5.08 -7.24
CA SER A 108 13.62 -6.37 -6.55
C SER A 108 12.25 -7.05 -6.54
N ALA A 109 11.19 -6.32 -6.21
CA ALA A 109 9.81 -6.83 -6.18
C ALA A 109 9.33 -7.34 -7.55
N MET A 110 9.70 -6.64 -8.63
CA MET A 110 9.37 -7.06 -9.99
C MET A 110 10.09 -8.36 -10.40
N GLY A 111 11.29 -8.61 -9.86
CA GLY A 111 12.06 -9.84 -10.09
C GLY A 111 11.66 -11.00 -9.17
N ALA A 112 10.75 -10.80 -8.23
CA ALA A 112 10.39 -11.82 -7.23
C ALA A 112 9.80 -13.08 -7.87
N THR A 113 10.28 -14.23 -7.41
CA THR A 113 9.80 -15.55 -7.82
C THR A 113 8.39 -15.84 -7.30
N GLY A 114 7.73 -16.85 -7.88
CA GLY A 114 6.43 -17.30 -7.37
C GLY A 114 6.48 -17.77 -5.93
N GLY A 115 7.59 -18.37 -5.49
CA GLY A 115 7.78 -18.80 -4.10
C GLY A 115 7.89 -17.63 -3.12
N GLU A 116 8.59 -16.56 -3.49
CA GLU A 116 8.69 -15.34 -2.67
C GLU A 116 7.36 -14.63 -2.55
N LYS A 117 6.60 -14.55 -3.63
CA LYS A 117 5.23 -13.99 -3.61
C LYS A 117 4.28 -14.80 -2.71
N ALA A 118 4.34 -16.12 -2.79
CA ALA A 118 3.55 -17.00 -1.93
C ALA A 118 3.93 -16.87 -0.45
N ALA A 119 5.22 -16.74 -0.14
CA ALA A 119 5.70 -16.51 1.21
C ALA A 119 5.22 -15.15 1.77
N LEU A 120 5.24 -14.11 0.94
CA LEU A 120 4.73 -12.78 1.31
C LEU A 120 3.22 -12.83 1.61
N GLN A 121 2.43 -13.46 0.74
CA GLN A 121 0.99 -13.64 0.96
C GLN A 121 0.72 -14.40 2.27
N SER A 122 1.41 -15.51 2.49
CA SER A 122 1.26 -16.29 3.72
C SER A 122 1.63 -15.48 4.97
N GLY A 123 2.67 -14.65 4.91
CA GLY A 123 3.03 -13.73 6.00
C GLY A 123 1.93 -12.70 6.28
N CYS A 124 1.33 -12.14 5.24
CA CYS A 124 0.20 -11.22 5.37
C CYS A 124 -1.03 -11.90 5.99
N ASP A 125 -1.34 -13.14 5.57
CA ASP A 125 -2.45 -13.90 6.14
C ASP A 125 -2.24 -14.12 7.66
N VAL A 126 -1.04 -14.51 8.09
CA VAL A 126 -0.68 -14.64 9.51
C VAL A 126 -0.84 -13.29 10.25
N TYR A 127 -0.36 -12.20 9.67
CA TYR A 127 -0.51 -10.87 10.25
C TYR A 127 -1.97 -10.52 10.54
N PHE A 128 -2.87 -10.82 9.60
CA PHE A 128 -4.29 -10.53 9.78
C PHE A 128 -4.99 -11.54 10.71
N GLU A 129 -4.62 -12.81 10.67
CA GLU A 129 -5.16 -13.84 11.58
C GLU A 129 -4.87 -13.51 13.04
N GLU A 130 -3.65 -13.10 13.38
CA GLU A 130 -3.28 -12.69 14.74
C GLU A 130 -4.10 -11.50 15.24
N ARG A 131 -4.54 -10.63 14.33
CA ARG A 131 -5.33 -9.43 14.63
C ARG A 131 -6.83 -9.64 14.45
N ALA A 132 -7.23 -10.75 13.84
CA ALA A 132 -8.63 -11.13 13.71
C ALA A 132 -9.28 -11.28 15.09
N GLY A 133 -10.56 -10.97 15.15
CA GLY A 133 -11.33 -11.09 16.39
C GLY A 133 -11.30 -9.85 17.29
N ALA A 134 -10.65 -8.75 16.92
CA ALA A 134 -10.75 -7.50 17.68
C ALA A 134 -12.20 -7.01 17.85
N ALA A 135 -12.99 -7.06 16.79
CA ALA A 135 -14.41 -6.74 16.82
C ALA A 135 -15.20 -7.71 17.73
N LYS A 136 -14.89 -9.01 17.68
CA LYS A 136 -15.50 -10.01 18.55
C LYS A 136 -15.14 -9.79 20.02
N ARG A 137 -13.88 -9.48 20.33
CA ARG A 137 -13.44 -9.14 21.69
C ARG A 137 -14.14 -7.87 22.20
N ALA A 138 -14.20 -6.82 21.37
CA ALA A 138 -14.90 -5.60 21.71
C ALA A 138 -16.40 -5.86 21.96
N TRP A 139 -17.04 -6.64 21.11
CA TRP A 139 -18.44 -7.04 21.29
C TRP A 139 -18.66 -7.82 22.60
N THR A 140 -17.78 -8.76 22.94
CA THR A 140 -17.86 -9.52 24.20
C THR A 140 -17.79 -8.61 25.42
N ILE A 141 -16.95 -7.56 25.36
CA ILE A 141 -16.88 -6.57 26.44
C ILE A 141 -18.17 -5.74 26.49
N VAL A 142 -18.59 -5.15 25.38
CA VAL A 142 -19.76 -4.27 25.34
C VAL A 142 -21.05 -5.00 25.71
N SER A 143 -21.24 -6.23 25.20
CA SER A 143 -22.44 -7.02 25.48
C SER A 143 -22.59 -7.46 26.95
N ALA A 144 -21.52 -7.41 27.74
CA ALA A 144 -21.57 -7.66 29.17
C ALA A 144 -22.19 -6.48 29.97
N TYR A 145 -22.35 -5.33 29.33
CA TYR A 145 -22.95 -4.12 29.93
C TYR A 145 -24.32 -3.77 29.35
N LEU A 146 -24.84 -4.57 28.42
CA LEU A 146 -26.18 -4.45 27.85
C LEU A 146 -27.14 -5.46 28.49
#